data_e6e76459783de4b14f5e354752b871df
#
_entry.id   e6e76459783de4b14f5e354752b871df
#
_cell.length_a   1.000
_cell.length_b   1.000
_cell.length_c   1.000
_cell.angle_alpha   90.00
_cell.angle_beta   90.00
_cell.angle_gamma   90.00
#
_symmetry.space_group_name_H-M   'P 1'
#
loop_
_entity.id
_entity.type
_entity.pdbx_description
1 polymer ?
#
loop_
_entity_poly.entity_id
_entity_poly.type
_entity_poly.pdbx_seq_one_letter_code
_entity_poly.pdbx_strand_id
1 'polypeptide(L)'
;LEPLGIDAVIAEGTESGGHVGEMTTMALVPQVVDAVHVPVIAAGGIADGRGLAAALALGACGVQVGTCLLASTECPIHENYKAALLKARDSDTIVTGRIGGTPVRVLKNRMSREYVRQEKAGADKMALERFTLGSLRKAVFDGDTENGSLMAGQAAGLLHEVRPVEEIFAAMVSEAKTCITAVSYTHLT
;
A
#
# COMPACT_ATOMS: atom_id res chain seq x y z
N LEU A 1 -8.29 3.38 21.37
CA LEU A 1 -9.24 2.58 20.58
C LEU A 1 -9.71 1.33 21.34
N GLU A 2 -8.80 0.57 21.97
CA GLU A 2 -9.13 -0.66 22.69
C GLU A 2 -10.23 -0.48 23.75
N PRO A 3 -10.25 0.58 24.59
CA PRO A 3 -11.34 0.83 25.54
C PRO A 3 -12.72 1.02 24.91
N LEU A 4 -12.79 1.20 23.58
CA LEU A 4 -14.05 1.32 22.84
C LEU A 4 -14.64 -0.04 22.42
N GLY A 5 -14.00 -1.16 22.79
CA GLY A 5 -14.49 -2.51 22.52
C GLY A 5 -14.26 -2.96 21.08
N ILE A 6 -13.13 -2.59 20.47
CA ILE A 6 -12.74 -3.08 19.15
C ILE A 6 -12.21 -4.52 19.25
N ASP A 7 -12.42 -5.32 18.18
CA ASP A 7 -11.99 -6.72 18.12
C ASP A 7 -10.54 -6.89 17.62
N ALA A 8 -10.03 -5.95 16.85
CA ALA A 8 -8.67 -5.96 16.31
C ALA A 8 -8.22 -4.55 15.91
N VAL A 9 -6.92 -4.37 15.73
CA VAL A 9 -6.31 -3.12 15.22
C VAL A 9 -5.57 -3.41 13.92
N ILE A 10 -5.75 -2.55 12.93
CA ILE A 10 -4.93 -2.54 11.73
C ILE A 10 -3.84 -1.47 11.89
N ALA A 11 -2.57 -1.90 11.89
CA ALA A 11 -1.41 -1.02 11.92
C ALA A 11 -0.90 -0.82 10.49
N GLU A 12 -1.20 0.36 9.91
CA GLU A 12 -0.89 0.66 8.52
C GLU A 12 0.31 1.60 8.41
N GLY A 13 1.40 1.09 7.84
CA GLY A 13 2.60 1.87 7.58
C GLY A 13 2.50 2.77 6.34
N THR A 14 3.43 3.74 6.27
CA THR A 14 3.50 4.75 5.20
C THR A 14 3.74 4.16 3.81
N GLU A 15 4.15 2.90 3.71
CA GLU A 15 4.35 2.20 2.43
C GLU A 15 3.05 1.87 1.71
N SER A 16 1.90 2.01 2.35
CA SER A 16 0.57 1.76 1.76
C SER A 16 0.23 2.71 0.62
N GLY A 17 -0.76 2.35 -0.18
CA GLY A 17 -1.37 3.20 -1.20
C GLY A 17 -2.61 3.92 -0.66
N GLY A 18 -2.97 5.04 -1.27
CA GLY A 18 -4.05 5.86 -0.75
C GLY A 18 -3.60 6.72 0.44
N HIS A 19 -4.46 6.93 1.42
CA HIS A 19 -4.13 7.73 2.59
C HIS A 19 -3.01 7.07 3.41
N VAL A 20 -2.01 7.85 3.81
CA VAL A 20 -0.84 7.34 4.51
C VAL A 20 -0.50 8.17 5.75
N GLY A 21 -0.05 7.47 6.80
CA GLY A 21 0.62 8.09 7.94
C GLY A 21 2.12 8.33 7.65
N GLU A 22 2.88 8.58 8.69
CA GLU A 22 4.32 8.89 8.58
C GLU A 22 5.21 7.69 8.94
N MET A 23 4.75 6.83 9.84
CA MET A 23 5.55 5.69 10.32
C MET A 23 5.63 4.57 9.30
N THR A 24 6.81 3.96 9.17
CA THR A 24 7.02 2.76 8.36
C THR A 24 6.46 1.52 9.05
N THR A 25 6.05 0.53 8.27
CA THR A 25 5.47 -0.73 8.77
C THR A 25 6.41 -1.45 9.75
N MET A 26 7.70 -1.51 9.44
CA MET A 26 8.73 -2.14 10.28
C MET A 26 8.81 -1.54 11.69
N ALA A 27 8.65 -0.22 11.82
CA ALA A 27 8.71 0.46 13.11
C ALA A 27 7.34 0.55 13.80
N LEU A 28 6.25 0.63 13.04
CA LEU A 28 4.90 0.81 13.57
C LEU A 28 4.36 -0.47 14.20
N VAL A 29 4.44 -1.59 13.48
CA VAL A 29 3.79 -2.85 13.89
C VAL A 29 4.20 -3.31 15.28
N PRO A 30 5.50 -3.44 15.64
CA PRO A 30 5.87 -3.89 16.97
C PRO A 30 5.43 -2.92 18.07
N GLN A 31 5.47 -1.61 17.82
CA GLN A 31 4.99 -0.63 18.81
C GLN A 31 3.49 -0.73 19.07
N VAL A 32 2.70 -1.03 18.02
CA VAL A 32 1.26 -1.27 18.21
C VAL A 32 1.00 -2.60 18.93
N VAL A 33 1.75 -3.66 18.57
CA VAL A 33 1.66 -4.97 19.24
C VAL A 33 1.94 -4.83 20.73
N ASP A 34 2.96 -4.08 21.11
CA ASP A 34 3.32 -3.85 22.53
C ASP A 34 2.30 -2.97 23.28
N ALA A 35 1.52 -2.16 22.57
CA ALA A 35 0.62 -1.18 23.15
C ALA A 35 -0.82 -1.67 23.36
N VAL A 36 -1.24 -2.78 22.73
CA VAL A 36 -2.63 -3.27 22.77
C VAL A 36 -2.69 -4.76 23.13
N HIS A 37 -3.85 -5.22 23.61
CA HIS A 37 -4.10 -6.63 23.96
C HIS A 37 -4.98 -7.33 22.91
N VAL A 38 -5.56 -6.58 21.98
CA VAL A 38 -6.34 -7.11 20.87
C VAL A 38 -5.42 -7.51 19.70
N PRO A 39 -5.85 -8.43 18.81
CA PRO A 39 -5.07 -8.83 17.65
C PRO A 39 -4.65 -7.63 16.78
N VAL A 40 -3.39 -7.62 16.34
CA VAL A 40 -2.84 -6.60 15.43
C VAL A 40 -2.68 -7.19 14.03
N ILE A 41 -3.22 -6.49 13.02
CA ILE A 41 -3.11 -6.82 11.61
C ILE A 41 -2.15 -5.80 10.98
N ALA A 42 -1.06 -6.27 10.37
CA ALA A 42 -0.11 -5.38 9.71
C ALA A 42 -0.58 -5.00 8.30
N ALA A 43 -0.42 -3.75 7.93
CA ALA A 43 -0.73 -3.25 6.59
C ALA A 43 0.35 -2.27 6.10
N GLY A 44 0.48 -2.14 4.78
CA GLY A 44 1.48 -1.28 4.14
C GLY A 44 2.74 -2.04 3.73
N GLY A 45 3.12 -1.95 2.45
CA GLY A 45 4.34 -2.54 1.91
C GLY A 45 4.32 -4.07 1.72
N ILE A 46 3.22 -4.74 2.03
CA ILE A 46 3.11 -6.20 2.00
C ILE A 46 2.43 -6.63 0.69
N ALA A 47 3.13 -7.46 -0.12
CA ALA A 47 2.61 -7.95 -1.40
C ALA A 47 2.95 -9.43 -1.69
N ASP A 48 3.83 -10.04 -0.90
CA ASP A 48 4.29 -11.42 -1.08
C ASP A 48 4.52 -12.13 0.26
N GLY A 49 4.97 -13.38 0.22
CA GLY A 49 5.20 -14.19 1.42
C GLY A 49 6.33 -13.69 2.30
N ARG A 50 7.28 -12.94 1.78
CA ARG A 50 8.36 -12.31 2.58
C ARG A 50 7.78 -11.25 3.49
N GLY A 51 6.87 -10.42 2.95
CA GLY A 51 6.15 -9.42 3.73
C GLY A 51 5.25 -10.04 4.80
N LEU A 52 4.53 -11.13 4.47
CA LEU A 52 3.72 -11.87 5.44
C LEU A 52 4.60 -12.45 6.56
N ALA A 53 5.71 -13.12 6.24
CA ALA A 53 6.63 -13.67 7.22
C ALA A 53 7.19 -12.59 8.15
N ALA A 54 7.59 -11.45 7.59
CA ALA A 54 8.10 -10.30 8.36
C ALA A 54 7.03 -9.74 9.31
N ALA A 55 5.79 -9.56 8.83
CA ALA A 55 4.70 -9.07 9.66
C ALA A 55 4.40 -9.98 10.86
N LEU A 56 4.40 -11.31 10.65
CA LEU A 56 4.25 -12.29 11.71
C LEU A 56 5.42 -12.25 12.70
N ALA A 57 6.65 -12.09 12.21
CA ALA A 57 7.84 -11.94 13.06
C ALA A 57 7.83 -10.65 13.90
N LEU A 58 7.15 -9.59 13.42
CA LEU A 58 6.94 -8.35 14.16
C LEU A 58 5.80 -8.44 15.20
N GLY A 59 5.14 -9.60 15.32
CA GLY A 59 4.09 -9.86 16.29
C GLY A 59 2.67 -9.64 15.78
N ALA A 60 2.47 -9.30 14.50
CA ALA A 60 1.12 -9.24 13.92
C ALA A 60 0.49 -10.63 13.83
N CYS A 61 -0.82 -10.75 13.97
CA CYS A 61 -1.56 -12.00 13.81
C CYS A 61 -1.98 -12.27 12.35
N GLY A 62 -1.83 -11.28 11.47
CA GLY A 62 -2.18 -11.37 10.07
C GLY A 62 -1.81 -10.09 9.32
N VAL A 63 -2.18 -10.03 8.03
CA VAL A 63 -1.88 -8.89 7.16
C VAL A 63 -3.12 -8.42 6.41
N GLN A 64 -3.19 -7.10 6.16
CA GLN A 64 -4.09 -6.51 5.18
C GLN A 64 -3.28 -6.08 3.97
N VAL A 65 -3.68 -6.53 2.80
CA VAL A 65 -3.01 -6.22 1.53
C VAL A 65 -3.97 -5.49 0.58
N GLY A 66 -3.46 -4.53 -0.16
CA GLY A 66 -4.25 -3.75 -1.11
C GLY A 66 -3.63 -3.76 -2.51
N THR A 67 -2.41 -3.26 -2.63
CA THR A 67 -1.77 -3.00 -3.93
C THR A 67 -1.64 -4.26 -4.80
N CYS A 68 -1.30 -5.42 -4.22
CA CYS A 68 -1.24 -6.67 -4.97
C CYS A 68 -2.62 -7.13 -5.50
N LEU A 69 -3.70 -6.81 -4.79
CA LEU A 69 -5.06 -7.15 -5.23
C LEU A 69 -5.56 -6.25 -6.36
N LEU A 70 -4.98 -5.06 -6.57
CA LEU A 70 -5.25 -4.26 -7.76
C LEU A 70 -4.80 -4.96 -9.04
N ALA A 71 -3.76 -5.81 -8.95
CA ALA A 71 -3.28 -6.65 -10.06
C ALA A 71 -3.95 -8.04 -10.07
N SER A 72 -5.16 -8.17 -9.52
CA SER A 72 -5.91 -9.42 -9.62
C SER A 72 -6.86 -9.44 -10.82
N THR A 73 -7.21 -10.64 -11.28
CA THR A 73 -8.19 -10.84 -12.36
C THR A 73 -9.57 -10.36 -11.93
N GLU A 74 -9.91 -10.49 -10.65
CA GLU A 74 -11.20 -10.12 -10.08
C GLU A 74 -11.35 -8.61 -9.82
N CYS A 75 -10.23 -7.88 -9.75
CA CYS A 75 -10.29 -6.44 -9.53
C CYS A 75 -10.86 -5.72 -10.76
N PRO A 76 -11.98 -4.99 -10.65
CA PRO A 76 -12.69 -4.41 -11.80
C PRO A 76 -12.10 -3.07 -12.28
N ILE A 77 -10.88 -2.71 -11.86
CA ILE A 77 -10.22 -1.50 -12.35
C ILE A 77 -9.82 -1.66 -13.82
N HIS A 78 -9.72 -0.54 -14.52
CA HIS A 78 -9.36 -0.51 -15.94
C HIS A 78 -8.00 -1.16 -16.21
N GLU A 79 -7.86 -1.90 -17.32
CA GLU A 79 -6.64 -2.62 -17.68
C GLU A 79 -5.40 -1.72 -17.80
N ASN A 80 -5.57 -0.46 -18.23
CA ASN A 80 -4.48 0.51 -18.26
C ASN A 80 -3.91 0.78 -16.84
N TYR A 81 -4.76 0.74 -15.81
CA TYR A 81 -4.32 0.90 -14.43
C TYR A 81 -3.49 -0.32 -14.00
N LYS A 82 -3.95 -1.55 -14.28
CA LYS A 82 -3.19 -2.78 -14.01
C LYS A 82 -1.85 -2.74 -14.74
N ALA A 83 -1.86 -2.38 -16.02
CA ALA A 83 -0.63 -2.24 -16.81
C ALA A 83 0.35 -1.20 -16.23
N ALA A 84 -0.15 -0.10 -15.69
CA ALA A 84 0.69 0.90 -15.02
C ALA A 84 1.30 0.35 -13.72
N LEU A 85 0.55 -0.45 -12.95
CA LEU A 85 1.05 -1.12 -11.74
C LEU A 85 2.19 -2.09 -12.08
N LEU A 86 2.01 -2.93 -13.11
CA LEU A 86 3.02 -3.93 -13.51
C LEU A 86 4.30 -3.31 -14.10
N LYS A 87 4.25 -2.04 -14.53
CA LYS A 87 5.41 -1.28 -15.01
C LYS A 87 6.10 -0.50 -13.89
N ALA A 88 5.47 -0.38 -12.72
CA ALA A 88 6.00 0.40 -11.62
C ALA A 88 7.29 -0.21 -11.07
N ARG A 89 8.24 0.67 -10.73
CA ARG A 89 9.50 0.34 -10.08
C ARG A 89 9.45 0.77 -8.61
N ASP A 90 10.49 0.48 -7.89
CA ASP A 90 10.69 0.81 -6.48
C ASP A 90 10.47 2.31 -6.14
N SER A 91 10.86 3.20 -7.05
CA SER A 91 10.76 4.65 -6.86
C SER A 91 9.57 5.31 -7.55
N ASP A 92 8.64 4.56 -8.15
CA ASP A 92 7.57 5.12 -8.99
C ASP A 92 6.31 5.51 -8.22
N THR A 93 6.36 5.57 -6.89
CA THR A 93 5.30 6.17 -6.08
C THR A 93 5.69 7.55 -5.56
N ILE A 94 4.70 8.38 -5.26
CA ILE A 94 4.86 9.70 -4.65
C ILE A 94 3.70 9.95 -3.68
N VAL A 95 3.97 10.69 -2.61
CA VAL A 95 2.91 11.16 -1.69
C VAL A 95 2.57 12.61 -2.03
N THR A 96 1.31 12.84 -2.33
CA THR A 96 0.70 14.17 -2.50
C THR A 96 0.05 14.61 -1.18
N GLY A 97 -0.22 15.88 -0.98
CA GLY A 97 -0.95 16.38 0.20
C GLY A 97 -0.14 16.45 1.50
N ARG A 98 1.20 16.47 1.43
CA ARG A 98 2.04 16.55 2.64
C ARG A 98 2.09 17.93 3.28
N ILE A 99 1.93 19.00 2.52
CA ILE A 99 2.14 20.38 3.02
C ILE A 99 0.85 20.98 3.56
N GLY A 100 -0.27 20.75 2.94
CA GLY A 100 -1.52 21.42 3.34
C GLY A 100 -2.77 20.54 3.20
N GLY A 101 -2.58 19.26 2.96
CA GLY A 101 -3.70 18.35 2.67
C GLY A 101 -3.68 17.08 3.50
N THR A 102 -4.35 16.09 2.99
CA THR A 102 -4.31 14.73 3.49
C THR A 102 -3.31 13.94 2.65
N PRO A 103 -2.25 13.38 3.24
CA PRO A 103 -1.23 12.65 2.50
C PRO A 103 -1.82 11.43 1.78
N VAL A 104 -1.59 11.33 0.47
CA VAL A 104 -2.07 10.22 -0.37
C VAL A 104 -0.93 9.71 -1.24
N ARG A 105 -0.64 8.40 -1.16
CA ARG A 105 0.34 7.77 -2.03
C ARG A 105 -0.29 7.27 -3.32
N VAL A 106 0.33 7.65 -4.43
CA VAL A 106 -0.10 7.30 -5.79
C VAL A 106 1.11 6.92 -6.65
N LEU A 107 0.89 6.28 -7.80
CA LEU A 107 1.91 6.17 -8.84
C LEU A 107 2.24 7.55 -9.41
N LYS A 108 3.52 7.75 -9.76
CA LYS A 108 3.99 8.97 -10.42
C LYS A 108 3.46 9.05 -11.84
N ASN A 109 2.71 10.10 -12.12
CA ASN A 109 2.23 10.44 -13.46
C ASN A 109 2.20 11.97 -13.65
N ARG A 110 1.60 12.45 -14.72
CA ARG A 110 1.47 13.89 -14.97
C ARG A 110 0.67 14.59 -13.86
N MET A 111 -0.46 14.03 -13.47
CA MET A 111 -1.34 14.60 -12.44
C MET A 111 -0.63 14.71 -11.09
N SER A 112 0.01 13.64 -10.60
CA SER A 112 0.66 13.64 -9.29
C SER A 112 1.86 14.59 -9.21
N ARG A 113 2.63 14.72 -10.31
CA ARG A 113 3.73 15.68 -10.40
C ARG A 113 3.23 17.12 -10.40
N GLU A 114 2.16 17.39 -11.14
CA GLU A 114 1.53 18.72 -11.18
C GLU A 114 0.93 19.08 -9.82
N TYR A 115 0.28 18.14 -9.13
CA TYR A 115 -0.20 18.35 -7.76
C TYR A 115 0.94 18.81 -6.84
N VAL A 116 2.03 18.05 -6.80
CA VAL A 116 3.20 18.38 -5.95
C VAL A 116 3.83 19.73 -6.33
N ARG A 117 3.83 20.06 -7.62
CA ARG A 117 4.31 21.37 -8.10
C ARG A 117 3.43 22.51 -7.55
N GLN A 118 2.12 22.39 -7.64
CA GLN A 118 1.17 23.39 -7.13
C GLN A 118 1.25 23.50 -5.59
N GLU A 119 1.31 22.38 -4.89
CA GLU A 119 1.46 22.31 -3.44
C GLU A 119 2.73 23.06 -2.98
N LYS A 120 3.87 22.82 -3.62
CA LYS A 120 5.13 23.52 -3.34
C LYS A 120 5.10 25.00 -3.70
N ALA A 121 4.29 25.39 -4.66
CA ALA A 121 4.07 26.79 -5.03
C ALA A 121 3.10 27.53 -4.07
N GLY A 122 2.58 26.85 -3.03
CA GLY A 122 1.71 27.46 -2.02
C GLY A 122 0.23 27.51 -2.42
N ALA A 123 -0.22 26.63 -3.36
CA ALA A 123 -1.62 26.50 -3.66
C ALA A 123 -2.41 26.13 -2.40
N ASP A 124 -3.58 26.78 -2.22
CA ASP A 124 -4.45 26.48 -1.09
C ASP A 124 -5.10 25.08 -1.19
N LYS A 125 -5.56 24.57 -0.06
CA LYS A 125 -6.18 23.23 0.04
C LYS A 125 -7.37 23.07 -0.91
N MET A 126 -8.21 24.10 -1.03
CA MET A 126 -9.39 24.03 -1.90
C MET A 126 -9.02 23.96 -3.38
N ALA A 127 -7.97 24.66 -3.80
CA ALA A 127 -7.45 24.58 -5.17
C ALA A 127 -6.95 23.17 -5.50
N LEU A 128 -6.19 22.57 -4.57
CA LEU A 128 -5.66 21.21 -4.69
C LEU A 128 -6.77 20.15 -4.70
N GLU A 129 -7.77 20.29 -3.85
CA GLU A 129 -8.95 19.41 -3.83
C GLU A 129 -9.74 19.49 -5.16
N ARG A 130 -9.98 20.71 -5.68
CA ARG A 130 -10.63 20.89 -7.00
C ARG A 130 -9.81 20.25 -8.12
N PHE A 131 -8.50 20.37 -8.08
CA PHE A 131 -7.60 19.78 -9.07
C PHE A 131 -7.70 18.25 -9.11
N THR A 132 -7.88 17.60 -7.97
CA THR A 132 -7.95 16.13 -7.87
C THR A 132 -9.39 15.59 -7.92
N LEU A 133 -10.39 16.45 -7.96
CA LEU A 133 -11.80 16.02 -7.96
C LEU A 133 -12.11 15.10 -9.14
N GLY A 134 -12.56 13.88 -8.85
CA GLY A 134 -12.86 12.86 -9.85
C GLY A 134 -11.64 12.16 -10.47
N SER A 135 -10.41 12.49 -10.07
CA SER A 135 -9.20 11.90 -10.64
C SER A 135 -9.09 10.39 -10.38
N LEU A 136 -9.52 9.90 -9.22
CA LEU A 136 -9.57 8.47 -8.94
C LEU A 136 -10.54 7.75 -9.90
N ARG A 137 -11.72 8.31 -10.12
CA ARG A 137 -12.69 7.77 -11.07
C ARG A 137 -12.12 7.67 -12.49
N LYS A 138 -11.39 8.70 -12.95
CA LYS A 138 -10.72 8.68 -14.26
C LYS A 138 -9.73 7.53 -14.37
N ALA A 139 -8.94 7.28 -13.33
CA ALA A 139 -8.01 6.16 -13.33
C ALA A 139 -8.73 4.80 -13.35
N VAL A 140 -9.71 4.62 -12.46
CA VAL A 140 -10.39 3.34 -12.21
C VAL A 140 -11.28 2.93 -13.39
N PHE A 141 -12.09 3.84 -13.91
CA PHE A 141 -13.11 3.52 -14.92
C PHE A 141 -12.74 3.93 -16.35
N ASP A 142 -12.09 5.10 -16.50
CA ASP A 142 -11.77 5.62 -17.82
C ASP A 142 -10.37 5.19 -18.29
N GLY A 143 -9.57 4.59 -17.40
CA GLY A 143 -8.19 4.13 -17.70
C GLY A 143 -7.23 5.28 -18.02
N ASP A 144 -7.52 6.51 -17.57
CA ASP A 144 -6.65 7.66 -17.74
C ASP A 144 -5.49 7.60 -16.72
N THR A 145 -4.39 7.02 -17.14
CA THR A 145 -3.20 6.85 -16.31
C THR A 145 -2.35 8.13 -16.19
N GLU A 146 -2.61 9.15 -17.01
CA GLU A 146 -1.87 10.41 -16.99
C GLU A 146 -2.50 11.46 -16.08
N ASN A 147 -3.85 11.58 -16.11
CA ASN A 147 -4.59 12.58 -15.35
C ASN A 147 -5.40 11.97 -14.20
N GLY A 148 -5.43 10.65 -14.09
CA GLY A 148 -6.07 9.93 -13.01
C GLY A 148 -5.18 9.80 -11.78
N SER A 149 -5.79 9.58 -10.61
CA SER A 149 -5.10 9.25 -9.37
C SER A 149 -4.98 7.73 -9.26
N LEU A 150 -3.77 7.19 -9.47
CA LEU A 150 -3.51 5.76 -9.37
C LEU A 150 -3.00 5.44 -7.97
N MET A 151 -3.91 5.22 -7.03
CA MET A 151 -3.55 4.87 -5.65
C MET A 151 -2.86 3.52 -5.60
N ALA A 152 -1.61 3.48 -5.17
CA ALA A 152 -0.82 2.27 -5.02
C ALA A 152 0.31 2.48 -4.01
N GLY A 153 0.59 1.45 -3.22
CA GLY A 153 1.69 1.46 -2.26
C GLY A 153 3.05 1.19 -2.92
N GLN A 154 4.10 1.31 -2.13
CA GLN A 154 5.48 1.07 -2.59
C GLN A 154 5.69 -0.38 -3.05
N ALA A 155 4.88 -1.31 -2.57
CA ALA A 155 4.87 -2.71 -3.00
C ALA A 155 4.48 -2.89 -4.49
N ALA A 156 4.04 -1.84 -5.19
CA ALA A 156 3.78 -1.91 -6.65
C ALA A 156 4.99 -2.42 -7.43
N GLY A 157 6.21 -2.07 -7.03
CA GLY A 157 7.45 -2.55 -7.65
C GLY A 157 7.72 -4.06 -7.51
N LEU A 158 6.92 -4.78 -6.72
CA LEU A 158 6.99 -6.23 -6.54
C LEU A 158 6.01 -6.99 -7.44
N LEU A 159 5.15 -6.29 -8.18
CA LEU A 159 4.09 -6.89 -9.00
C LEU A 159 4.58 -7.08 -10.43
N HIS A 160 4.45 -8.29 -10.96
CA HIS A 160 4.98 -8.63 -12.29
C HIS A 160 3.93 -9.20 -13.25
N GLU A 161 2.77 -9.63 -12.72
CA GLU A 161 1.69 -10.25 -13.50
C GLU A 161 0.32 -10.04 -12.86
N VAL A 162 -0.73 -10.20 -13.65
CA VAL A 162 -2.13 -10.26 -13.17
C VAL A 162 -2.45 -11.71 -12.87
N ARG A 163 -2.92 -12.00 -11.66
CA ARG A 163 -3.27 -13.36 -11.19
C ARG A 163 -4.64 -13.39 -10.50
N PRO A 164 -5.30 -14.54 -10.45
CA PRO A 164 -6.45 -14.74 -9.57
C PRO A 164 -6.10 -14.47 -8.10
N VAL A 165 -7.05 -13.94 -7.33
CA VAL A 165 -6.88 -13.69 -5.89
C VAL A 165 -6.46 -14.94 -5.14
N GLU A 166 -7.06 -16.09 -5.48
CA GLU A 166 -6.73 -17.38 -4.88
C GLU A 166 -5.24 -17.72 -5.04
N GLU A 167 -4.68 -17.52 -6.24
CA GLU A 167 -3.26 -17.78 -6.51
C GLU A 167 -2.34 -16.81 -5.77
N ILE A 168 -2.73 -15.53 -5.66
CA ILE A 168 -1.98 -14.51 -4.91
C ILE A 168 -1.85 -14.96 -3.45
N PHE A 169 -2.96 -15.34 -2.80
CA PHE A 169 -2.92 -15.76 -1.41
C PHE A 169 -2.24 -17.13 -1.21
N ALA A 170 -2.46 -18.09 -2.11
CA ALA A 170 -1.78 -19.39 -2.03
C ALA A 170 -0.26 -19.23 -2.13
N ALA A 171 0.23 -18.43 -3.08
CA ALA A 171 1.63 -18.10 -3.22
C ALA A 171 2.18 -17.39 -1.97
N MET A 172 1.49 -16.37 -1.48
CA MET A 172 1.90 -15.62 -0.29
C MET A 172 2.08 -16.52 0.93
N VAL A 173 1.14 -17.43 1.18
CA VAL A 173 1.24 -18.38 2.31
C VAL A 173 2.37 -19.39 2.11
N SER A 174 2.53 -19.92 0.90
CA SER A 174 3.59 -20.89 0.59
C SER A 174 4.98 -20.27 0.71
N GLU A 175 5.17 -19.08 0.16
CA GLU A 175 6.43 -18.31 0.24
C GLU A 175 6.77 -17.94 1.69
N ALA A 176 5.77 -17.53 2.49
CA ALA A 176 6.00 -17.20 3.90
C ALA A 176 6.51 -18.41 4.69
N LYS A 177 5.94 -19.59 4.48
CA LYS A 177 6.43 -20.84 5.09
C LYS A 177 7.87 -21.12 4.70
N THR A 178 8.21 -20.97 3.42
CA THR A 178 9.59 -21.16 2.92
C THR A 178 10.54 -20.15 3.56
N CYS A 179 10.14 -18.89 3.66
CA CYS A 179 10.94 -17.82 4.26
C CYS A 179 11.22 -18.08 5.74
N ILE A 180 10.20 -18.45 6.52
CA ILE A 180 10.35 -18.77 7.95
C ILE A 180 11.26 -19.97 8.14
N THR A 181 11.11 -21.03 7.32
CA THR A 181 11.97 -22.21 7.37
C THR A 181 13.43 -21.84 7.07
N ALA A 182 13.68 -21.05 6.03
CA ALA A 182 15.03 -20.63 5.67
C ALA A 182 15.72 -19.85 6.80
N VAL A 183 15.00 -18.93 7.44
CA VAL A 183 15.51 -18.15 8.58
C VAL A 183 15.85 -19.05 9.77
N SER A 184 15.03 -20.07 10.06
CA SER A 184 15.29 -21.01 11.17
C SER A 184 16.52 -21.91 10.96
N TYR A 185 16.94 -22.13 9.69
CA TYR A 185 18.17 -22.83 9.34
C TYR A 185 19.41 -21.91 9.28
N THR A 186 19.22 -20.60 9.25
CA THR A 186 20.33 -19.65 9.31
C THR A 186 20.87 -19.67 10.75
N HIS A 187 22.12 -20.11 10.93
CA HIS A 187 22.75 -20.17 12.25
C HIS A 187 22.88 -18.75 12.80
N LEU A 188 21.90 -18.34 13.61
CA LEU A 188 22.02 -17.20 14.53
C LEU A 188 22.78 -17.70 15.76
N THR A 189 24.07 -17.98 15.59
CA THR A 189 25.02 -18.27 16.70
C THR A 189 25.78 -17.01 17.03
#